data_8ab1028fada7df5fa3270a28903f9fd8
#
_entry.id   8ab1028fada7df5fa3270a28903f9fd8
#
_cell.length_a   1.000
_cell.length_b   1.000
_cell.length_c   1.000
_cell.angle_alpha   90.00
_cell.angle_beta   90.00
_cell.angle_gamma   90.00
#
_symmetry.space_group_name_H-M   'P 1'
#
loop_
_entity.id
_entity.type
_entity.pdbx_description
1 polymer ?
#
loop_
_entity_poly.entity_id
_entity_poly.type
_entity_poly.pdbx_seq_one_letter_code
_entity_poly.pdbx_strand_id
1 'polypeptide(L)'
;RDIWISISILIIIVLPITAYSLVRNVRLDTREDSSKKDETRRETKQWKRIEVLKDYRFYVICMTMLAMPWIATGTFVYQSFISTSKGWGPYVIAQSFMAYSIFSVITLFISGFLIDKFSSRRLLIYMNMPLLIATVVLFYFDSSFSSFIFLGLIGISNGLANVLGSSTWAEIY
;
A
#
# COMPACT_ATOMS: atom_id res chain seq x y z
N ARG A 1 -5.27 21.46 -20.77
CA ARG A 1 -3.79 21.43 -20.76
C ARG A 1 -3.26 22.27 -19.60
N ASP A 2 -3.79 23.48 -19.40
CA ASP A 2 -3.32 24.44 -18.38
C ASP A 2 -3.55 23.98 -16.94
N ILE A 3 -4.62 23.23 -16.69
CA ILE A 3 -4.90 22.64 -15.36
C ILE A 3 -3.80 21.64 -14.94
N TRP A 4 -3.32 20.81 -15.85
CA TRP A 4 -2.26 19.85 -15.56
C TRP A 4 -0.92 20.53 -15.28
N ILE A 5 -0.63 21.61 -15.98
CA ILE A 5 0.58 22.42 -15.76
C ILE A 5 0.50 23.07 -14.38
N SER A 6 -0.65 23.64 -14.02
CA SER A 6 -0.86 24.28 -12.69
C SER A 6 -0.71 23.27 -11.55
N ILE A 7 -1.28 22.06 -11.67
CA ILE A 7 -1.14 20.99 -10.70
C ILE A 7 0.33 20.55 -10.58
N SER A 8 1.03 20.38 -11.70
CA SER A 8 2.45 19.99 -11.69
C SER A 8 3.33 21.02 -10.99
N ILE A 9 3.12 22.30 -11.27
CA ILE A 9 3.85 23.40 -10.62
C ILE A 9 3.57 23.41 -9.11
N LEU A 10 2.31 23.23 -8.71
CA LEU A 10 1.92 23.18 -7.31
C LEU A 10 2.61 22.03 -6.59
N ILE A 11 2.64 20.84 -7.18
CA ILE A 11 3.32 19.65 -6.61
C ILE A 11 4.82 19.90 -6.48
N ILE A 12 5.48 20.45 -7.52
CA ILE A 12 6.92 20.71 -7.52
C ILE A 12 7.31 21.73 -6.45
N ILE A 13 6.43 22.67 -6.12
CA ILE A 13 6.70 23.69 -5.09
C ILE A 13 6.36 23.14 -3.69
N VAL A 14 5.19 22.56 -3.51
CA VAL A 14 4.69 22.14 -2.18
C VAL A 14 5.45 20.94 -1.64
N LEU A 15 5.79 19.97 -2.48
CA LEU A 15 6.43 18.72 -2.04
C LEU A 15 7.84 18.92 -1.46
N PRO A 16 8.75 19.71 -2.06
CA PRO A 16 10.05 19.99 -1.44
C PRO A 16 9.94 20.80 -0.17
N ILE A 17 9.00 21.75 -0.09
CA ILE A 17 8.81 22.61 1.10
C ILE A 17 8.33 21.76 2.27
N THR A 18 7.33 20.90 2.06
CA THR A 18 6.82 19.99 3.11
C THR A 18 7.87 18.95 3.52
N ALA A 19 8.60 18.37 2.56
CA ALA A 19 9.67 17.44 2.85
C ALA A 19 10.81 18.10 3.67
N TYR A 20 11.21 19.31 3.30
CA TYR A 20 12.23 20.05 4.03
C TYR A 20 11.80 20.40 5.47
N SER A 21 10.56 20.85 5.64
CA SER A 21 9.96 21.14 6.95
C SER A 21 9.92 19.90 7.85
N LEU A 22 9.46 18.76 7.30
CA LEU A 22 9.40 17.48 8.03
C LEU A 22 10.81 17.00 8.43
N VAL A 23 11.76 16.99 7.49
CA VAL A 23 13.15 16.54 7.76
C VAL A 23 13.83 17.43 8.80
N ARG A 24 13.57 18.74 8.77
CA ARG A 24 14.13 19.66 9.76
C ARG A 24 13.59 19.40 11.18
N ASN A 25 12.29 19.13 11.30
CA ASN A 25 11.68 18.84 12.61
C ASN A 25 12.11 17.47 13.15
N VAL A 26 12.20 16.44 12.29
CA VAL A 26 12.64 15.09 12.70
C VAL A 26 14.10 15.09 13.15
N ARG A 27 14.98 15.90 12.56
CA ARG A 27 16.40 15.97 12.99
C ARG A 27 16.59 16.55 14.39
N LEU A 28 15.64 17.31 14.91
CA LEU A 28 15.73 17.86 16.26
C LEU A 28 15.38 16.80 17.32
N ASP A 29 14.39 15.94 17.05
CA ASP A 29 13.97 14.87 17.96
C ASP A 29 14.99 13.71 18.04
N THR A 30 15.65 13.39 16.93
CA THR A 30 16.58 12.25 16.87
C THR A 30 17.87 12.48 17.66
N ARG A 31 18.23 13.72 18.00
CA ARG A 31 19.42 14.02 18.79
C ARG A 31 19.29 13.72 20.28
N GLU A 32 18.09 13.77 20.84
CA GLU A 32 17.87 13.47 22.25
C GLU A 32 17.74 11.95 22.53
N ASP A 33 17.24 11.18 21.56
CA ASP A 33 17.04 9.73 21.71
C ASP A 33 18.32 8.89 21.45
N SER A 34 19.28 9.43 20.74
CA SER A 34 20.54 8.72 20.40
C SER A 34 21.43 8.45 21.61
N SER A 35 21.30 9.24 22.68
CA SER A 35 22.12 9.10 23.90
C SER A 35 21.67 7.96 24.83
N LYS A 36 20.44 7.45 24.67
CA LYS A 36 19.87 6.40 25.55
C LYS A 36 19.77 5.02 24.89
N LYS A 37 20.07 4.88 23.62
CA LYS A 37 19.86 3.63 22.84
C LYS A 37 21.12 2.79 22.59
N ASP A 38 22.27 3.20 23.08
CA ASP A 38 23.53 2.48 22.80
C ASP A 38 23.76 1.21 23.65
N GLU A 39 22.97 0.95 24.67
CA GLU A 39 23.20 -0.22 25.56
C GLU A 39 22.40 -1.49 25.22
N THR A 40 21.51 -1.47 24.24
CA THR A 40 20.70 -2.67 23.89
C THR A 40 20.70 -2.95 22.40
N ARG A 41 21.77 -2.63 21.70
CA ARG A 41 21.93 -3.00 20.30
C ARG A 41 22.31 -4.48 20.21
N ARG A 42 21.27 -5.35 20.19
CA ARG A 42 21.42 -6.72 19.67
C ARG A 42 22.16 -6.60 18.35
N GLU A 43 23.29 -7.33 18.20
CA GLU A 43 24.04 -7.42 16.95
C GLU A 43 23.10 -7.79 15.81
N THR A 44 22.58 -6.78 15.12
CA THR A 44 21.78 -7.00 13.92
C THR A 44 22.76 -7.42 12.85
N LYS A 45 22.67 -8.66 12.42
CA LYS A 45 23.46 -9.21 11.32
C LYS A 45 23.35 -8.26 10.12
N GLN A 46 24.44 -7.64 9.72
CA GLN A 46 24.49 -6.82 8.51
C GLN A 46 24.46 -7.74 7.28
N TRP A 47 23.29 -7.85 6.67
CA TRP A 47 23.12 -8.65 5.47
C TRP A 47 23.79 -8.01 4.26
N LYS A 48 24.62 -8.77 3.55
CA LYS A 48 25.15 -8.35 2.26
C LYS A 48 24.08 -8.54 1.17
N ARG A 49 24.06 -7.65 0.16
CA ARG A 49 23.07 -7.71 -0.94
C ARG A 49 22.95 -9.09 -1.60
N ILE A 50 24.08 -9.78 -1.78
CA ILE A 50 24.14 -11.11 -2.39
C ILE A 50 23.51 -12.18 -1.47
N GLU A 51 23.63 -12.04 -0.15
CA GLU A 51 23.01 -12.96 0.81
C GLU A 51 21.50 -12.85 0.79
N VAL A 52 20.96 -11.61 0.71
CA VAL A 52 19.51 -11.37 0.56
C VAL A 52 18.97 -11.97 -0.72
N LEU A 53 19.67 -11.80 -1.85
CA LEU A 53 19.26 -12.37 -3.14
C LEU A 53 19.34 -13.91 -3.19
N LYS A 54 20.14 -14.54 -2.34
CA LYS A 54 20.19 -16.01 -2.22
C LYS A 54 19.15 -16.58 -1.28
N ASP A 55 18.50 -15.75 -0.46
CA ASP A 55 17.47 -16.21 0.45
C ASP A 55 16.15 -16.43 -0.30
N TYR A 56 15.59 -17.66 -0.24
CA TYR A 56 14.30 -17.98 -0.86
C TYR A 56 13.15 -17.13 -0.29
N ARG A 57 13.26 -16.68 0.98
CA ARG A 57 12.26 -15.84 1.65
C ARG A 57 12.07 -14.51 0.92
N PHE A 58 13.15 -13.95 0.36
CA PHE A 58 13.10 -12.75 -0.46
C PHE A 58 12.11 -12.91 -1.62
N TYR A 59 12.20 -14.00 -2.38
CA TYR A 59 11.33 -14.24 -3.52
C TYR A 59 9.86 -14.47 -3.12
N VAL A 60 9.62 -15.19 -2.02
CA VAL A 60 8.26 -15.41 -1.50
C VAL A 60 7.62 -14.08 -1.09
N ILE A 61 8.34 -13.22 -0.41
CA ILE A 61 7.87 -11.89 -0.02
C ILE A 61 7.60 -11.04 -1.26
N CYS A 62 8.54 -11.00 -2.21
CA CYS A 62 8.35 -10.28 -3.47
C CYS A 62 7.10 -10.73 -4.22
N MET A 63 6.88 -12.03 -4.36
CA MET A 63 5.68 -12.57 -5.02
C MET A 63 4.40 -12.19 -4.29
N THR A 64 4.40 -12.24 -2.95
CA THR A 64 3.26 -11.83 -2.14
C THR A 64 2.93 -10.35 -2.31
N MET A 65 3.95 -9.49 -2.33
CA MET A 65 3.79 -8.05 -2.51
C MET A 65 3.42 -7.67 -3.95
N LEU A 66 3.84 -8.44 -4.94
CA LEU A 66 3.57 -8.19 -6.36
C LEU A 66 2.11 -8.45 -6.74
N ALA A 67 1.40 -9.32 -6.02
CA ALA A 67 0.02 -9.70 -6.33
C ALA A 67 -0.92 -8.48 -6.35
N MET A 68 -0.80 -7.59 -5.37
CA MET A 68 -1.65 -6.41 -5.26
C MET A 68 -1.47 -5.44 -6.45
N PRO A 69 -0.27 -4.92 -6.78
CA PRO A 69 -0.11 -4.00 -7.90
C PRO A 69 -0.45 -4.66 -9.25
N TRP A 70 -0.22 -5.96 -9.41
CA TRP A 70 -0.58 -6.70 -10.61
C TRP A 70 -2.09 -6.70 -10.86
N ILE A 71 -2.87 -7.11 -9.85
CA ILE A 71 -4.34 -7.17 -9.95
C ILE A 71 -4.94 -5.77 -10.05
N ALA A 72 -4.44 -4.80 -9.26
CA ALA A 72 -4.92 -3.42 -9.32
C ALA A 72 -4.67 -2.79 -10.69
N THR A 73 -3.47 -2.94 -11.25
CA THR A 73 -3.15 -2.43 -12.59
C THR A 73 -4.03 -3.09 -13.65
N GLY A 74 -4.20 -4.42 -13.59
CA GLY A 74 -5.10 -5.14 -14.48
C GLY A 74 -6.53 -4.59 -14.41
N THR A 75 -7.05 -4.39 -13.21
CA THR A 75 -8.39 -3.83 -12.98
C THR A 75 -8.52 -2.42 -13.58
N PHE A 76 -7.52 -1.56 -13.38
CA PHE A 76 -7.56 -0.18 -13.88
C PHE A 76 -7.44 -0.10 -15.40
N VAL A 77 -6.64 -0.96 -16.01
CA VAL A 77 -6.50 -1.03 -17.47
C VAL A 77 -7.79 -1.57 -18.12
N TYR A 78 -8.36 -2.62 -17.55
CA TYR A 78 -9.53 -3.30 -18.10
C TYR A 78 -10.87 -2.84 -17.52
N GLN A 79 -10.91 -1.73 -16.79
CA GLN A 79 -12.11 -1.22 -16.11
C GLN A 79 -13.32 -1.05 -17.05
N SER A 80 -13.10 -0.54 -18.26
CA SER A 80 -14.19 -0.37 -19.25
C SER A 80 -14.73 -1.71 -19.73
N PHE A 81 -13.87 -2.70 -19.94
CA PHE A 81 -14.27 -4.05 -20.33
C PHE A 81 -15.07 -4.72 -19.21
N ILE A 82 -14.61 -4.61 -17.96
CA ILE A 82 -15.30 -5.14 -16.77
C ILE A 82 -16.69 -4.52 -16.65
N SER A 83 -16.81 -3.19 -16.78
CA SER A 83 -18.07 -2.47 -16.73
C SER A 83 -19.05 -2.95 -17.79
N THR A 84 -18.58 -3.09 -19.02
CA THR A 84 -19.43 -3.54 -20.15
C THR A 84 -19.86 -5.01 -19.97
N SER A 85 -18.93 -5.89 -19.59
CA SER A 85 -19.23 -7.32 -19.42
C SER A 85 -20.19 -7.61 -18.27
N LYS A 86 -20.18 -6.78 -17.23
CA LYS A 86 -21.09 -6.86 -16.07
C LYS A 86 -22.40 -6.09 -16.24
N GLY A 87 -22.55 -5.36 -17.36
CA GLY A 87 -23.72 -4.52 -17.60
C GLY A 87 -23.85 -3.34 -16.64
N TRP A 88 -22.75 -2.88 -16.05
CA TRP A 88 -22.77 -1.71 -15.16
C TRP A 88 -22.92 -0.42 -15.95
N GLY A 89 -23.59 0.56 -15.36
CA GLY A 89 -23.73 1.88 -15.97
C GLY A 89 -22.36 2.58 -16.13
N PRO A 90 -22.25 3.57 -17.04
CA PRO A 90 -20.99 4.17 -17.43
C PRO A 90 -20.23 4.89 -16.30
N TYR A 91 -20.95 5.26 -15.23
CA TYR A 91 -20.37 5.99 -14.09
C TYR A 91 -20.13 5.12 -12.85
N VAL A 92 -20.59 3.87 -12.84
CA VAL A 92 -20.54 3.01 -11.65
C VAL A 92 -19.11 2.78 -11.16
N ILE A 93 -18.20 2.46 -12.07
CA ILE A 93 -16.78 2.29 -11.71
C ILE A 93 -16.18 3.60 -11.22
N ALA A 94 -16.46 4.73 -11.90
CA ALA A 94 -15.95 6.02 -11.47
C ALA A 94 -16.41 6.39 -10.05
N GLN A 95 -17.68 6.13 -9.71
CA GLN A 95 -18.19 6.32 -8.36
C GLN A 95 -17.55 5.34 -7.35
N SER A 96 -17.30 4.12 -7.75
CA SER A 96 -16.68 3.10 -6.90
C SER A 96 -15.23 3.41 -6.53
N PHE A 97 -14.53 4.26 -7.29
CA PHE A 97 -13.21 4.79 -6.89
C PHE A 97 -13.25 5.64 -5.61
N MET A 98 -14.39 6.21 -5.25
CA MET A 98 -14.56 6.86 -3.95
C MET A 98 -14.40 5.84 -2.82
N ALA A 99 -15.04 4.68 -2.95
CA ALA A 99 -14.88 3.60 -1.97
C ALA A 99 -13.42 3.12 -1.88
N TYR A 100 -12.77 2.90 -3.02
CA TYR A 100 -11.34 2.57 -3.07
C TYR A 100 -10.49 3.57 -2.30
N SER A 101 -10.67 4.87 -2.54
CA SER A 101 -9.86 5.91 -1.91
C SER A 101 -10.11 5.99 -0.41
N ILE A 102 -11.37 5.98 0.03
CA ILE A 102 -11.75 6.04 1.43
C ILE A 102 -11.17 4.84 2.20
N PHE A 103 -11.40 3.63 1.72
CA PHE A 103 -10.93 2.42 2.39
C PHE A 103 -9.39 2.31 2.35
N SER A 104 -8.73 2.77 1.29
CA SER A 104 -7.27 2.80 1.20
C SER A 104 -6.66 3.72 2.27
N VAL A 105 -7.20 4.93 2.43
CA VAL A 105 -6.71 5.90 3.42
C VAL A 105 -6.98 5.42 4.85
N ILE A 106 -8.20 4.95 5.14
CA ILE A 106 -8.55 4.40 6.46
C ILE A 106 -7.62 3.24 6.82
N THR A 107 -7.41 2.31 5.88
CA THR A 107 -6.55 1.15 6.11
C THR A 107 -5.08 1.53 6.26
N LEU A 108 -4.60 2.56 5.56
CA LEU A 108 -3.25 3.08 5.72
C LEU A 108 -2.99 3.50 7.18
N PHE A 109 -3.92 4.25 7.79
CA PHE A 109 -3.80 4.65 9.19
C PHE A 109 -3.90 3.47 10.16
N ILE A 110 -4.87 2.58 9.95
CA ILE A 110 -5.08 1.41 10.81
C ILE A 110 -3.89 0.45 10.73
N SER A 111 -3.29 0.29 9.55
CA SER A 111 -2.16 -0.63 9.34
C SER A 111 -0.92 -0.22 10.11
N GLY A 112 -0.68 1.08 10.34
CA GLY A 112 0.38 1.54 11.23
C GLY A 112 0.22 0.97 12.65
N PHE A 113 -0.95 1.12 13.26
CA PHE A 113 -1.23 0.57 14.59
C PHE A 113 -1.21 -0.97 14.59
N LEU A 114 -1.63 -1.62 13.50
CA LEU A 114 -1.60 -3.07 13.39
C LEU A 114 -0.17 -3.61 13.39
N ILE A 115 0.76 -2.95 12.70
CA ILE A 115 2.16 -3.37 12.65
C ILE A 115 2.83 -3.23 14.01
N ASP A 116 2.53 -2.16 14.75
CA ASP A 116 3.05 -1.96 16.09
C ASP A 116 2.58 -3.07 17.07
N LYS A 117 1.37 -3.58 16.87
CA LYS A 117 0.78 -4.62 17.73
C LYS A 117 1.06 -6.05 17.23
N PHE A 118 1.06 -6.26 15.92
CA PHE A 118 1.26 -7.55 15.28
C PHE A 118 2.48 -7.47 14.39
N SER A 119 3.44 -8.37 14.49
CA SER A 119 4.61 -8.42 13.60
C SER A 119 4.23 -8.31 12.12
N SER A 120 5.00 -7.56 11.33
CA SER A 120 4.80 -7.41 9.88
C SER A 120 4.72 -8.75 9.16
N ARG A 121 5.46 -9.76 9.61
CA ARG A 121 5.44 -11.11 9.03
C ARG A 121 4.07 -11.78 9.09
N ARG A 122 3.31 -11.59 10.18
CA ARG A 122 1.96 -12.15 10.32
C ARG A 122 0.98 -11.40 9.41
N LEU A 123 1.08 -10.09 9.39
CA LEU A 123 0.22 -9.25 8.56
C LEU A 123 0.44 -9.48 7.07
N LEU A 124 1.66 -9.83 6.65
CA LEU A 124 1.98 -10.14 5.25
C LEU A 124 1.13 -11.30 4.70
N ILE A 125 0.85 -12.31 5.54
CA ILE A 125 0.01 -13.47 5.15
C ILE A 125 -1.43 -13.01 4.89
N TYR A 126 -1.95 -12.09 5.70
CA TYR A 126 -3.33 -11.61 5.59
C TYR A 126 -3.51 -10.46 4.59
N MET A 127 -2.42 -9.85 4.12
CA MET A 127 -2.44 -8.69 3.23
C MET A 127 -3.25 -8.93 1.94
N ASN A 128 -3.16 -10.12 1.38
CA ASN A 128 -3.82 -10.49 0.13
C ASN A 128 -5.23 -11.09 0.34
N MET A 129 -5.69 -11.29 1.58
CA MET A 129 -7.04 -11.80 1.85
C MET A 129 -8.15 -10.88 1.32
N PRO A 130 -8.13 -9.54 1.56
CA PRO A 130 -9.12 -8.66 0.97
C PRO A 130 -9.11 -8.70 -0.56
N LEU A 131 -7.93 -8.84 -1.18
CA LEU A 131 -7.78 -8.94 -2.63
C LEU A 131 -8.42 -10.21 -3.18
N LEU A 132 -8.23 -11.34 -2.50
CA LEU A 132 -8.88 -12.61 -2.86
C LEU A 132 -10.39 -12.50 -2.75
N ILE A 133 -10.91 -11.94 -1.67
CA ILE A 133 -12.34 -11.71 -1.49
C ILE A 133 -12.88 -10.77 -2.58
N ALA A 134 -12.15 -9.72 -2.94
CA ALA A 134 -12.51 -8.81 -4.01
C ALA A 134 -12.69 -9.52 -5.35
N THR A 135 -11.74 -10.39 -5.73
CA THR A 135 -11.85 -11.16 -6.98
C THR A 135 -13.01 -12.15 -6.96
N VAL A 136 -13.29 -12.78 -5.83
CA VAL A 136 -14.45 -13.67 -5.64
C VAL A 136 -15.76 -12.88 -5.78
N VAL A 137 -15.86 -11.70 -5.16
CA VAL A 137 -17.05 -10.82 -5.30
C VAL A 137 -17.25 -10.42 -6.75
N LEU A 138 -16.18 -10.03 -7.45
CA LEU A 138 -16.26 -9.67 -8.86
C LEU A 138 -16.73 -10.86 -9.73
N PHE A 139 -16.32 -12.08 -9.40
CA PHE A 139 -16.70 -13.27 -10.15
C PHE A 139 -18.18 -13.64 -9.97
N TYR A 140 -18.69 -13.66 -8.75
CA TYR A 140 -20.03 -14.17 -8.44
C TYR A 140 -21.15 -13.14 -8.56
N PHE A 141 -20.87 -11.84 -8.43
CA PHE A 141 -21.90 -10.80 -8.37
C PHE A 141 -21.81 -9.85 -9.56
N ASP A 142 -22.93 -9.68 -10.26
CA ASP A 142 -23.05 -8.76 -11.41
C ASP A 142 -23.71 -7.42 -11.05
N SER A 143 -24.21 -7.28 -9.81
CA SER A 143 -24.84 -6.04 -9.34
C SER A 143 -23.88 -4.85 -9.37
N SER A 144 -24.38 -3.66 -9.71
CA SER A 144 -23.62 -2.41 -9.65
C SER A 144 -23.02 -2.15 -8.26
N PHE A 145 -23.68 -2.62 -7.20
CA PHE A 145 -23.16 -2.50 -5.82
C PHE A 145 -21.91 -3.33 -5.59
N SER A 146 -21.74 -4.45 -6.30
CA SER A 146 -20.54 -5.27 -6.20
C SER A 146 -19.27 -4.54 -6.64
N SER A 147 -19.38 -3.53 -7.52
CA SER A 147 -18.27 -2.67 -7.92
C SER A 147 -17.70 -1.88 -6.74
N PHE A 148 -18.57 -1.36 -5.87
CA PHE A 148 -18.16 -0.61 -4.67
C PHE A 148 -17.45 -1.52 -3.67
N ILE A 149 -17.96 -2.73 -3.45
CA ILE A 149 -17.32 -3.72 -2.58
C ILE A 149 -15.98 -4.15 -3.15
N PHE A 150 -15.93 -4.44 -4.44
CA PHE A 150 -14.72 -4.87 -5.15
C PHE A 150 -13.61 -3.83 -5.04
N LEU A 151 -13.89 -2.59 -5.44
CA LEU A 151 -12.88 -1.51 -5.37
C LEU A 151 -12.56 -1.12 -3.93
N GLY A 152 -13.52 -1.16 -3.01
CA GLY A 152 -13.26 -0.94 -1.58
C GLY A 152 -12.29 -1.96 -0.99
N LEU A 153 -12.46 -3.25 -1.30
CA LEU A 153 -11.55 -4.32 -0.88
C LEU A 153 -10.15 -4.20 -1.51
N ILE A 154 -10.06 -3.79 -2.77
CA ILE A 154 -8.77 -3.46 -3.39
C ILE A 154 -8.12 -2.28 -2.65
N GLY A 155 -8.91 -1.26 -2.26
CA GLY A 155 -8.43 -0.14 -1.44
C GLY A 155 -7.85 -0.60 -0.10
N ILE A 156 -8.50 -1.54 0.59
CA ILE A 156 -7.99 -2.13 1.84
C ILE A 156 -6.64 -2.82 1.59
N SER A 157 -6.55 -3.66 0.57
CA SER A 157 -5.28 -4.32 0.21
C SER A 157 -4.18 -3.31 -0.14
N ASN A 158 -4.52 -2.22 -0.83
CA ASN A 158 -3.57 -1.16 -1.17
C ASN A 158 -3.05 -0.43 0.08
N GLY A 159 -3.93 -0.10 1.02
CA GLY A 159 -3.54 0.52 2.29
C GLY A 159 -2.58 -0.36 3.11
N LEU A 160 -2.86 -1.67 3.20
CA LEU A 160 -1.97 -2.63 3.85
C LEU A 160 -0.63 -2.77 3.11
N ALA A 161 -0.65 -2.88 1.79
CA ALA A 161 0.55 -3.08 0.98
C ALA A 161 1.55 -1.93 1.11
N ASN A 162 1.07 -0.69 1.17
CA ASN A 162 1.93 0.49 1.28
C ASN A 162 2.74 0.50 2.59
N VAL A 163 2.15 0.12 3.70
CA VAL A 163 2.83 0.11 5.01
C VAL A 163 3.67 -1.15 5.20
N LEU A 164 3.13 -2.31 4.84
CA LEU A 164 3.85 -3.59 4.94
C LEU A 164 5.03 -3.65 3.99
N GLY A 165 4.95 -2.98 2.84
CA GLY A 165 6.05 -2.91 1.88
C GLY A 165 7.35 -2.40 2.47
N SER A 166 7.31 -1.38 3.30
CA SER A 166 8.50 -0.83 3.96
C SER A 166 8.86 -1.57 5.24
N SER A 167 7.89 -1.85 6.11
CA SER A 167 8.14 -2.43 7.44
C SER A 167 8.62 -3.88 7.40
N THR A 168 8.15 -4.68 6.44
CA THR A 168 8.55 -6.09 6.32
C THR A 168 10.04 -6.25 6.02
N TRP A 169 10.60 -5.41 5.15
CA TRP A 169 12.03 -5.46 4.84
C TRP A 169 12.90 -5.07 6.04
N ALA A 170 12.48 -4.05 6.79
CA ALA A 170 13.18 -3.61 7.99
C ALA A 170 13.11 -4.63 9.15
N GLU A 171 12.07 -5.49 9.19
CA GLU A 171 11.93 -6.53 10.21
C GLU A 171 12.74 -7.81 9.89
N ILE A 172 12.95 -8.10 8.60
CA ILE A 172 13.56 -9.36 8.16
C ILE A 172 15.07 -9.20 7.95
N TYR A 173 15.49 -8.06 7.44
CA TYR A 173 16.87 -7.74 7.07
C TYR A 173 17.40 -6.50 7.79
#